data_342dd88fdc9ebb66a9432e171ae3523c
#
_entry.id   342dd88fdc9ebb66a9432e171ae3523c
#
_cell.length_a   1.000
_cell.length_b   1.000
_cell.length_c   1.000
_cell.angle_alpha   90.00
_cell.angle_beta   90.00
_cell.angle_gamma   90.00
#
_symmetry.space_group_name_H-M   'P 1'
#
loop_
_entity.id
_entity.type
_entity.pdbx_description
1 polymer ?
#
loop_
_entity_poly.entity_id
_entity_poly.type
_entity_poly.pdbx_seq_one_letter_code
_entity_poly.pdbx_strand_id
1 'polypeptide(L)'
;MNSYLVTKKIKNVEYRFFSCGIPSDLKKQLNNSRRLYLSLNNLKDVDVRFLCKHLNGIAKNLFQEIRIGMRELNLDDIKNILKIEIEKQIMWAQHVDLGTNKYDMLKQKQGLKQVTEQEESLLKKLAQEEKEYNQKLDSKIAVWLQNLEIIVNDKSEEYK
;
A
#
# COMPACT_ATOMS: atom_id res chain seq x y z
N MET A 1 -17.65 11.53 -14.84
CA MET A 1 -16.20 11.42 -14.50
C MET A 1 -16.05 10.94 -13.08
N ASN A 2 -15.54 9.73 -12.87
CA ASN A 2 -15.24 9.25 -11.52
C ASN A 2 -13.97 9.96 -11.02
N SER A 3 -14.14 11.04 -10.28
CA SER A 3 -13.00 11.72 -9.67
C SER A 3 -12.54 10.93 -8.46
N TYR A 4 -11.34 10.34 -8.53
CA TYR A 4 -10.70 9.64 -7.40
C TYR A 4 -10.08 10.61 -6.39
N LEU A 5 -10.02 11.88 -6.74
CA LEU A 5 -9.55 12.97 -5.88
C LEU A 5 -10.76 13.69 -5.28
N VAL A 6 -10.83 13.69 -3.96
CA VAL A 6 -11.86 14.41 -3.19
C VAL A 6 -11.18 15.50 -2.39
N THR A 7 -11.66 16.74 -2.55
CA THR A 7 -11.19 17.89 -1.80
C THR A 7 -12.26 18.33 -0.79
N LYS A 8 -11.88 18.51 0.46
CA LYS A 8 -12.76 19.03 1.53
C LYS A 8 -12.13 20.28 2.14
N LYS A 9 -12.90 21.34 2.30
CA LYS A 9 -12.50 22.53 3.06
C LYS A 9 -13.04 22.45 4.48
N ILE A 10 -12.15 22.51 5.47
CA ILE A 10 -12.49 22.52 6.90
C ILE A 10 -11.75 23.71 7.51
N LYS A 11 -12.48 24.64 8.13
CA LYS A 11 -11.91 25.87 8.74
C LYS A 11 -10.90 26.60 7.82
N ASN A 12 -11.28 26.83 6.56
CA ASN A 12 -10.46 27.46 5.52
C ASN A 12 -9.18 26.70 5.09
N VAL A 13 -8.97 25.49 5.58
CA VAL A 13 -7.89 24.60 5.15
C VAL A 13 -8.43 23.58 4.14
N GLU A 14 -7.74 23.42 3.04
CA GLU A 14 -8.08 22.45 2.00
C GLU A 14 -7.41 21.11 2.28
N TYR A 15 -8.20 20.06 2.41
CA TYR A 15 -7.76 18.70 2.61
C TYR A 15 -8.04 17.88 1.36
N ARG A 16 -7.03 17.14 0.89
CA ARG A 16 -7.10 16.29 -0.29
C ARG A 16 -7.12 14.83 0.11
N PHE A 17 -8.00 14.07 -0.50
CA PHE A 17 -8.14 12.63 -0.25
C PHE A 17 -8.19 11.86 -1.56
N PHE A 18 -7.50 10.74 -1.62
CA PHE A 18 -7.82 9.69 -2.57
C PHE A 18 -9.10 8.99 -2.12
N SER A 19 -10.01 8.70 -3.04
CA SER A 19 -11.25 7.99 -2.77
C SER A 19 -11.53 6.96 -3.85
N CYS A 20 -11.71 5.71 -3.45
CA CYS A 20 -12.06 4.60 -4.33
C CYS A 20 -13.32 3.88 -3.83
N GLY A 21 -14.24 3.54 -4.74
CA GLY A 21 -15.42 2.75 -4.42
C GLY A 21 -15.05 1.28 -4.17
N ILE A 22 -15.59 0.70 -3.10
CA ILE A 22 -15.44 -0.72 -2.80
C ILE A 22 -16.55 -1.48 -3.50
N PRO A 23 -16.23 -2.55 -4.27
CA PRO A 23 -17.23 -3.39 -4.92
C PRO A 23 -18.23 -3.98 -3.93
N SER A 24 -19.48 -4.12 -4.37
CA SER A 24 -20.59 -4.56 -3.49
C SER A 24 -20.40 -5.95 -2.91
N ASP A 25 -19.79 -6.83 -3.68
CA ASP A 25 -19.47 -8.21 -3.31
C ASP A 25 -18.40 -8.31 -2.21
N LEU A 26 -17.46 -7.34 -2.14
CA LEU A 26 -16.38 -7.31 -1.15
C LEU A 26 -16.70 -6.52 0.12
N LYS A 27 -17.83 -5.83 0.18
CA LYS A 27 -18.16 -4.97 1.32
C LYS A 27 -18.16 -5.71 2.65
N LYS A 28 -18.70 -6.94 2.69
CA LYS A 28 -18.76 -7.74 3.93
C LYS A 28 -17.37 -8.06 4.46
N GLN A 29 -16.41 -8.37 3.58
CA GLN A 29 -15.02 -8.63 3.95
C GLN A 29 -14.26 -7.37 4.34
N LEU A 30 -14.67 -6.19 3.82
CA LEU A 30 -14.00 -4.92 3.99
C LEU A 30 -14.78 -3.99 4.93
N ASN A 31 -15.15 -4.49 6.11
CA ASN A 31 -15.80 -3.77 7.20
C ASN A 31 -17.11 -3.06 6.80
N ASN A 32 -17.88 -3.61 5.86
CA ASN A 32 -19.10 -3.02 5.29
C ASN A 32 -18.90 -1.60 4.73
N SER A 33 -17.65 -1.23 4.42
CA SER A 33 -17.32 0.09 3.90
C SER A 33 -17.77 0.25 2.46
N ARG A 34 -18.32 1.42 2.11
CA ARG A 34 -18.71 1.74 0.73
C ARG A 34 -17.56 2.32 -0.09
N ARG A 35 -16.64 2.99 0.57
CA ARG A 35 -15.52 3.68 -0.07
C ARG A 35 -14.27 3.61 0.82
N LEU A 36 -13.14 3.53 0.17
CA LEU A 36 -11.82 3.67 0.77
C LEU A 36 -11.37 5.13 0.65
N TYR A 37 -10.81 5.69 1.73
CA TYR A 37 -10.26 7.05 1.76
C TYR A 37 -8.83 7.01 2.28
N LEU A 38 -7.93 7.79 1.63
CA LEU A 38 -6.55 8.04 2.08
C LEU A 38 -6.26 9.53 1.99
N SER A 39 -5.60 10.09 3.02
CA SER A 39 -5.17 11.48 3.02
C SER A 39 -3.99 11.69 2.08
N LEU A 40 -4.01 12.79 1.33
CA LEU A 40 -2.97 13.21 0.38
C LEU A 40 -2.42 14.60 0.73
N ASN A 41 -2.53 15.04 1.98
CA ASN A 41 -2.24 16.44 2.35
C ASN A 41 -0.77 16.82 2.29
N ASN A 42 0.14 15.86 2.38
CA ASN A 42 1.58 16.11 2.48
C ASN A 42 2.33 16.01 1.13
N LEU A 43 1.57 16.02 0.02
CA LEU A 43 2.13 15.86 -1.32
C LEU A 43 2.35 17.24 -1.96
N LYS A 44 3.59 17.74 -1.95
CA LYS A 44 3.94 19.05 -2.54
C LYS A 44 4.36 18.93 -4.01
N ASP A 45 5.17 17.93 -4.36
CA ASP A 45 5.85 17.86 -5.65
C ASP A 45 5.37 16.70 -6.55
N VAL A 46 4.25 16.09 -6.19
CA VAL A 46 3.65 14.97 -6.93
C VAL A 46 2.41 15.44 -7.66
N ASP A 47 2.24 15.04 -8.92
CA ASP A 47 0.95 15.20 -9.61
C ASP A 47 -0.11 14.31 -8.96
N VAL A 48 -0.89 14.95 -8.07
CA VAL A 48 -1.91 14.28 -7.27
C VAL A 48 -2.98 13.61 -8.14
N ARG A 49 -3.27 14.13 -9.33
CA ARG A 49 -4.26 13.53 -10.25
C ARG A 49 -3.73 12.24 -10.86
N PHE A 50 -2.47 12.28 -11.29
CA PHE A 50 -1.80 11.09 -11.81
C PHE A 50 -1.69 10.02 -10.73
N LEU A 51 -1.24 10.40 -9.53
CA LEU A 51 -1.17 9.52 -8.38
C LEU A 51 -2.53 8.87 -8.05
N CYS A 52 -3.62 9.64 -8.00
CA CYS A 52 -4.95 9.09 -7.73
C CYS A 52 -5.39 8.07 -8.81
N LYS A 53 -5.04 8.30 -10.07
CA LYS A 53 -5.32 7.35 -11.16
C LYS A 53 -4.53 6.06 -10.98
N HIS A 54 -3.25 6.17 -10.62
CA HIS A 54 -2.37 5.04 -10.34
C HIS A 54 -2.88 4.21 -9.14
N LEU A 55 -3.15 4.86 -8.00
CA LEU A 55 -3.70 4.21 -6.81
C LEU A 55 -5.03 3.50 -7.07
N ASN A 56 -5.89 4.07 -7.92
CA ASN A 56 -7.13 3.41 -8.30
C ASN A 56 -6.88 2.13 -9.12
N GLY A 57 -5.86 2.12 -9.98
CA GLY A 57 -5.43 0.91 -10.70
C GLY A 57 -5.03 -0.20 -9.72
N ILE A 58 -4.17 0.14 -8.75
CA ILE A 58 -3.71 -0.80 -7.73
C ILE A 58 -4.89 -1.30 -6.87
N ALA A 59 -5.76 -0.41 -6.39
CA ALA A 59 -6.93 -0.81 -5.60
C ALA A 59 -7.83 -1.79 -6.35
N LYS A 60 -8.06 -1.57 -7.64
CA LYS A 60 -8.84 -2.51 -8.48
C LYS A 60 -8.18 -3.87 -8.60
N ASN A 61 -6.86 -3.92 -8.78
CA ASN A 61 -6.11 -5.18 -8.84
C ASN A 61 -6.21 -5.93 -7.51
N LEU A 62 -6.05 -5.24 -6.38
CA LEU A 62 -6.20 -5.84 -5.04
C LEU A 62 -7.62 -6.40 -4.83
N PHE A 63 -8.67 -5.66 -5.24
CA PHE A 63 -10.04 -6.18 -5.18
C PHE A 63 -10.24 -7.42 -6.05
N GLN A 64 -9.59 -7.49 -7.20
CA GLN A 64 -9.64 -8.67 -8.06
C GLN A 64 -8.91 -9.86 -7.42
N GLU A 65 -7.73 -9.64 -6.83
CA GLU A 65 -6.96 -10.67 -6.12
C GLU A 65 -7.75 -11.26 -4.94
N ILE A 66 -8.48 -10.42 -4.19
CA ILE A 66 -9.37 -10.88 -3.12
C ILE A 66 -10.51 -11.75 -3.69
N ARG A 67 -11.12 -11.35 -4.81
CA ARG A 67 -12.22 -12.11 -5.44
C ARG A 67 -11.82 -13.51 -5.87
N ILE A 68 -10.64 -13.65 -6.46
CA ILE A 68 -10.13 -14.95 -6.93
C ILE A 68 -9.47 -15.76 -5.82
N GLY A 69 -9.48 -15.27 -4.58
CA GLY A 69 -8.94 -15.97 -3.42
C GLY A 69 -7.41 -16.02 -3.36
N MET A 70 -6.70 -15.20 -4.19
CA MET A 70 -5.23 -15.13 -4.14
C MET A 70 -4.72 -14.46 -2.86
N ARG A 71 -5.50 -13.52 -2.31
CA ARG A 71 -5.15 -12.81 -1.07
C ARG A 71 -6.36 -12.65 -0.16
N GLU A 72 -6.15 -12.85 1.12
CA GLU A 72 -7.07 -12.45 2.16
C GLU A 72 -6.60 -11.13 2.76
N LEU A 73 -7.15 -10.03 2.30
CA LEU A 73 -6.83 -8.69 2.77
C LEU A 73 -8.03 -8.07 3.46
N ASN A 74 -7.80 -7.40 4.57
CA ASN A 74 -8.77 -6.52 5.19
C ASN A 74 -8.65 -5.09 4.67
N LEU A 75 -9.52 -4.18 5.09
CA LEU A 75 -9.53 -2.80 4.62
C LEU A 75 -8.25 -2.05 5.00
N ASP A 76 -7.66 -2.34 6.16
CA ASP A 76 -6.46 -1.66 6.66
C ASP A 76 -5.21 -2.17 5.95
N ASP A 77 -5.16 -3.45 5.58
CA ASP A 77 -4.11 -4.00 4.72
C ASP A 77 -4.08 -3.29 3.36
N ILE A 78 -5.24 -3.11 2.73
CA ILE A 78 -5.35 -2.37 1.46
C ILE A 78 -4.87 -0.93 1.63
N LYS A 79 -5.28 -0.25 2.70
CA LYS A 79 -4.82 1.12 2.98
C LYS A 79 -3.31 1.20 3.16
N ASN A 80 -2.71 0.23 3.84
CA ASN A 80 -1.27 0.18 4.07
C ASN A 80 -0.49 -0.02 2.76
N ILE A 81 -0.93 -0.95 1.92
CA ILE A 81 -0.35 -1.16 0.59
C ILE A 81 -0.38 0.15 -0.23
N LEU A 82 -1.52 0.82 -0.25
CA LEU A 82 -1.67 2.07 -0.98
C LEU A 82 -0.84 3.22 -0.37
N LYS A 83 -0.64 3.25 0.95
CA LYS A 83 0.25 4.23 1.61
C LYS A 83 1.72 4.02 1.21
N ILE A 84 2.18 2.77 1.18
CA ILE A 84 3.53 2.42 0.72
C ILE A 84 3.73 2.89 -0.72
N GLU A 85 2.72 2.73 -1.57
CA GLU A 85 2.81 3.20 -2.95
C GLU A 85 2.85 4.73 -3.06
N ILE A 86 2.13 5.44 -2.22
CA ILE A 86 2.24 6.91 -2.10
C ILE A 86 3.67 7.30 -1.69
N GLU A 87 4.25 6.64 -0.69
CA GLU A 87 5.61 6.90 -0.22
C GLU A 87 6.66 6.66 -1.34
N LYS A 88 6.50 5.59 -2.13
CA LYS A 88 7.34 5.34 -3.31
C LYS A 88 7.25 6.46 -4.36
N GLN A 89 6.05 6.96 -4.63
CA GLN A 89 5.86 8.03 -5.61
C GLN A 89 6.46 9.35 -5.12
N ILE A 90 6.40 9.64 -3.82
CA ILE A 90 7.08 10.80 -3.21
C ILE A 90 8.59 10.66 -3.36
N MET A 91 9.15 9.50 -3.02
CA MET A 91 10.58 9.22 -3.14
C MET A 91 11.04 9.36 -4.60
N TRP A 92 10.27 8.83 -5.55
CA TRP A 92 10.57 8.98 -6.98
C TRP A 92 10.57 10.44 -7.43
N ALA A 93 9.56 11.24 -7.02
CA ALA A 93 9.49 12.66 -7.36
C ALA A 93 10.70 13.43 -6.80
N GLN A 94 11.10 13.16 -5.56
CA GLN A 94 12.29 13.73 -4.96
C GLN A 94 13.56 13.34 -5.71
N HIS A 95 13.68 12.09 -6.15
CA HIS A 95 14.82 11.60 -6.92
C HIS A 95 14.93 12.32 -8.28
N VAL A 96 13.82 12.52 -8.96
CA VAL A 96 13.74 13.26 -10.22
C VAL A 96 14.14 14.73 -10.02
N ASP A 97 13.63 15.38 -8.96
CA ASP A 97 13.96 16.77 -8.65
C ASP A 97 15.46 16.95 -8.35
N LEU A 98 16.04 16.01 -7.60
CA LEU A 98 17.49 15.97 -7.33
C LEU A 98 18.33 15.76 -8.60
N GLY A 99 17.89 14.90 -9.50
CA GLY A 99 18.57 14.64 -10.78
C GLY A 99 18.55 15.82 -11.74
N THR A 100 17.55 16.70 -11.63
CA THR A 100 17.41 17.90 -12.46
C THR A 100 18.15 19.11 -11.92
N ASN A 101 18.52 19.12 -10.64
CA ASN A 101 19.17 20.24 -9.96
C ASN A 101 20.70 20.18 -10.15
N LYS A 102 21.17 20.51 -11.36
CA LYS A 102 22.58 20.35 -11.80
C LYS A 102 23.60 21.27 -11.09
N TYR A 103 23.19 22.22 -10.28
CA TYR A 103 24.05 23.31 -9.80
C TYR A 103 24.44 23.24 -8.34
N ASP A 104 23.90 22.31 -7.53
CA ASP A 104 24.24 22.22 -6.11
C ASP A 104 24.60 20.78 -5.69
N MET A 105 25.90 20.47 -5.81
CA MET A 105 26.42 19.15 -5.45
C MET A 105 26.22 18.78 -3.96
N LEU A 106 26.13 19.77 -3.06
CA LEU A 106 25.89 19.53 -1.64
C LEU A 106 24.43 19.11 -1.41
N LYS A 107 23.48 19.80 -2.04
CA LYS A 107 22.06 19.43 -2.00
C LYS A 107 21.81 18.07 -2.66
N GLN A 108 22.49 17.78 -3.78
CA GLN A 108 22.42 16.47 -4.42
C GLN A 108 22.88 15.34 -3.48
N LYS A 109 24.02 15.52 -2.78
CA LYS A 109 24.50 14.52 -1.82
C LYS A 109 23.57 14.34 -0.62
N GLN A 110 23.03 15.43 -0.07
CA GLN A 110 22.06 15.36 1.03
C GLN A 110 20.77 14.68 0.59
N GLY A 111 20.27 15.00 -0.61
CA GLY A 111 19.09 14.40 -1.14
C GLY A 111 19.25 12.92 -1.47
N LEU A 112 20.38 12.50 -2.05
CA LEU A 112 20.69 11.09 -2.27
C LEU A 112 20.71 10.31 -0.95
N LYS A 113 21.30 10.88 0.09
CA LYS A 113 21.31 10.27 1.43
C LYS A 113 19.89 10.10 1.97
N GLN A 114 19.03 11.11 1.87
CA GLN A 114 17.62 11.03 2.28
C GLN A 114 16.83 9.97 1.50
N VAL A 115 17.03 9.88 0.17
CA VAL A 115 16.39 8.87 -0.67
C VAL A 115 16.82 7.48 -0.24
N THR A 116 18.12 7.25 0.00
CA THR A 116 18.64 5.96 0.45
C THR A 116 18.05 5.56 1.82
N GLU A 117 17.99 6.50 2.77
CA GLU A 117 17.40 6.25 4.10
C GLU A 117 15.89 5.92 3.99
N GLN A 118 15.16 6.60 3.10
CA GLN A 118 13.75 6.31 2.85
C GLN A 118 13.55 4.95 2.19
N GLU A 119 14.39 4.60 1.21
CA GLU A 119 14.37 3.31 0.53
C GLU A 119 14.60 2.17 1.52
N GLU A 120 15.65 2.28 2.37
CA GLU A 120 15.91 1.30 3.42
C GLU A 120 14.74 1.16 4.39
N SER A 121 14.10 2.28 4.77
CA SER A 121 12.92 2.26 5.64
C SER A 121 11.75 1.54 4.99
N LEU A 122 11.50 1.78 3.69
CA LEU A 122 10.45 1.11 2.93
C LEU A 122 10.71 -0.40 2.80
N LEU A 123 11.95 -0.78 2.50
CA LEU A 123 12.34 -2.19 2.40
C LEU A 123 12.16 -2.92 3.74
N LYS A 124 12.51 -2.28 4.87
CA LYS A 124 12.26 -2.85 6.20
C LYS A 124 10.77 -3.05 6.49
N LYS A 125 9.93 -2.05 6.14
CA LYS A 125 8.47 -2.16 6.30
C LYS A 125 7.90 -3.31 5.46
N LEU A 126 8.30 -3.41 4.19
CA LEU A 126 7.85 -4.49 3.29
C LEU A 126 8.27 -5.87 3.81
N ALA A 127 9.51 -6.02 4.27
CA ALA A 127 9.99 -7.28 4.84
C ALA A 127 9.24 -7.65 6.13
N GLN A 128 8.87 -6.67 6.95
CA GLN A 128 8.08 -6.91 8.15
C GLN A 128 6.65 -7.33 7.80
N GLU A 129 6.00 -6.66 6.84
CA GLU A 129 4.66 -7.02 6.39
C GLU A 129 4.60 -8.41 5.76
N GLU A 130 5.62 -8.76 4.95
CA GLU A 130 5.75 -10.10 4.39
C GLU A 130 5.90 -11.16 5.48
N LYS A 131 6.72 -10.89 6.50
CA LYS A 131 6.88 -11.79 7.64
C LYS A 131 5.58 -11.96 8.42
N GLU A 132 4.86 -10.88 8.70
CA GLU A 132 3.57 -10.92 9.41
C GLU A 132 2.52 -11.67 8.58
N TYR A 133 2.51 -11.48 7.26
CA TYR A 133 1.62 -12.22 6.36
C TYR A 133 1.91 -13.72 6.40
N ASN A 134 3.18 -14.11 6.28
CA ASN A 134 3.59 -15.51 6.33
C ASN A 134 3.25 -16.15 7.67
N GLN A 135 3.47 -15.46 8.81
CA GLN A 135 3.07 -15.95 10.13
C GLN A 135 1.55 -16.16 10.27
N LYS A 136 0.74 -15.25 9.71
CA LYS A 136 -0.72 -15.42 9.67
C LYS A 136 -1.14 -16.60 8.79
N LEU A 137 -0.46 -16.79 7.67
CA LEU A 137 -0.70 -17.90 6.77
C LEU A 137 -0.36 -19.23 7.43
N ASP A 138 0.82 -19.34 8.05
CA ASP A 138 1.28 -20.52 8.77
C ASP A 138 0.33 -20.90 9.91
N SER A 139 -0.14 -19.89 10.67
CA SER A 139 -1.11 -20.09 11.74
C SER A 139 -2.43 -20.65 11.21
N LYS A 140 -2.91 -20.16 10.07
CA LYS A 140 -4.14 -20.67 9.44
C LYS A 140 -3.96 -22.10 8.91
N ILE A 141 -2.82 -22.36 8.25
CA ILE A 141 -2.48 -23.70 7.78
C ILE A 141 -2.42 -24.68 8.94
N ALA A 142 -1.77 -24.31 10.06
CA ALA A 142 -1.69 -25.14 11.25
C ALA A 142 -3.06 -25.50 11.83
N VAL A 143 -3.97 -24.50 11.94
CA VAL A 143 -5.36 -24.73 12.39
C VAL A 143 -6.11 -25.63 11.40
N TRP A 144 -5.92 -25.42 10.11
CA TRP A 144 -6.59 -26.24 9.08
C TRP A 144 -6.11 -27.70 9.11
N LEU A 145 -4.80 -27.91 9.20
CA LEU A 145 -4.21 -29.24 9.34
C LEU A 145 -4.65 -29.95 10.62
N GLN A 146 -4.75 -29.22 11.73
CA GLN A 146 -5.25 -29.75 12.99
C GLN A 146 -6.71 -30.17 12.89
N ASN A 147 -7.57 -29.39 12.20
CA ASN A 147 -8.96 -29.75 11.96
C ASN A 147 -9.14 -30.97 11.06
N LEU A 148 -8.17 -31.25 10.20
CA LEU A 148 -8.15 -32.45 9.33
C LEU A 148 -7.47 -33.64 9.99
N GLU A 149 -7.05 -33.53 11.27
CA GLU A 149 -6.26 -34.57 11.99
C GLU A 149 -4.96 -34.98 11.25
N ILE A 150 -4.44 -34.07 10.42
CA ILE A 150 -3.21 -34.31 9.68
C ILE A 150 -2.03 -33.77 10.49
N ILE A 151 -1.12 -34.66 10.87
CA ILE A 151 0.14 -34.30 11.54
C ILE A 151 1.22 -34.17 10.47
N VAL A 152 1.66 -32.96 10.18
CA VAL A 152 2.75 -32.68 9.25
C VAL A 152 4.03 -32.40 10.02
N ASN A 153 5.11 -33.05 9.63
CA ASN A 153 6.41 -32.76 10.20
C ASN A 153 7.04 -31.60 9.41
N ASP A 154 7.38 -30.50 10.09
CA ASP A 154 7.97 -29.27 9.50
C ASP A 154 9.19 -29.49 8.62
N LYS A 155 9.82 -30.66 8.70
CA LYS A 155 10.99 -31.06 7.91
C LYS A 155 10.64 -31.92 6.71
N SER A 156 9.37 -32.22 6.47
CA SER A 156 8.95 -33.03 5.31
C SER A 156 8.84 -32.18 4.05
N GLU A 157 9.13 -32.75 2.90
CA GLU A 157 8.97 -32.06 1.60
C GLU A 157 7.51 -31.71 1.29
N GLU A 158 6.55 -32.29 1.98
CA GLU A 158 5.11 -32.04 1.83
C GLU A 158 4.66 -30.70 2.41
N TYR A 159 5.53 -30.02 3.20
CA TYR A 159 5.27 -28.71 3.78
C TYR A 159 5.71 -27.55 2.88
N LYS A 160 6.39 -27.82 1.77
CA LYS A 160 6.82 -26.83 0.80
C LYS A 160 5.85 -26.78 -0.38
#